data_15018dc86db61c49a76cfa46b0718db6
#
_entry.id   15018dc86db61c49a76cfa46b0718db6
#
_cell.length_a   1.000
_cell.length_b   1.000
_cell.length_c   1.000
_cell.angle_alpha   90.00
_cell.angle_beta   90.00
_cell.angle_gamma   90.00
#
_symmetry.space_group_name_H-M   'P 1'
#
loop_
_entity.id
_entity.type
_entity.pdbx_description
1 polymer ?
#
loop_
_entity_poly.entity_id
_entity_poly.type
_entity_poly.pdbx_seq_one_letter_code
_entity_poly.pdbx_strand_id
1 'polypeptide(L)'
;MARAVVLMLDSLGIGASVDADRFGDDGADTFGHIAIACARGDADRPGERSGALDIPNLSALGLVHAAANSRGQWPDGLPVVTPVGAWGYAVESSRGKDTPSGHWEMAGLPVDFDWGYFPDTVPCFPSQLIERMIVGDNLSGVLGNCHAS
;
A
#
# COMPACT_ATOMS: atom_id res chain seq x y z
N MET A 1 7.18 25.24 20.73
CA MET A 1 7.83 24.39 19.73
C MET A 1 6.78 23.94 18.73
N ALA A 2 7.05 24.07 17.43
CA ALA A 2 6.20 23.48 16.39
C ALA A 2 6.34 21.95 16.46
N ARG A 3 5.22 21.22 16.27
CA ARG A 3 5.22 19.76 16.22
C ARG A 3 4.69 19.35 14.85
N ALA A 4 5.30 18.33 14.23
CA ALA A 4 4.79 17.65 13.07
C ALA A 4 4.43 16.21 13.46
N VAL A 5 3.32 15.72 12.91
CA VAL A 5 2.86 14.35 13.13
C VAL A 5 2.60 13.74 11.76
N VAL A 6 3.15 12.56 11.52
CA VAL A 6 2.91 11.76 10.32
C VAL A 6 1.95 10.65 10.69
N LEU A 7 0.81 10.58 9.99
CA LEU A 7 -0.15 9.48 10.10
C LEU A 7 -0.03 8.64 8.83
N MET A 8 0.53 7.45 8.98
CA MET A 8 0.71 6.50 7.87
C MET A 8 -0.51 5.58 7.77
N LEU A 9 -1.10 5.51 6.57
CA LEU A 9 -2.07 4.49 6.18
C LEU A 9 -1.32 3.48 5.32
N ASP A 10 -0.72 2.50 5.97
CA ASP A 10 0.05 1.46 5.29
C ASP A 10 -0.85 0.63 4.37
N SER A 11 -0.29 0.17 3.26
CA SER A 11 -0.99 -0.60 2.21
C SER A 11 -2.17 0.13 1.53
N LEU A 12 -2.35 1.43 1.73
CA LEU A 12 -3.37 2.21 1.03
C LEU A 12 -2.77 2.90 -0.21
N GLY A 13 -2.73 2.21 -1.33
CA GLY A 13 -2.37 2.79 -2.63
C GLY A 13 -3.52 3.64 -3.21
N ILE A 14 -3.16 4.78 -3.82
CA ILE A 14 -4.10 5.70 -4.49
C ILE A 14 -3.87 5.72 -6.01
N GLY A 15 -3.69 4.56 -6.61
CA GLY A 15 -3.33 4.31 -8.00
C GLY A 15 -2.11 3.42 -8.11
N ALA A 16 -1.82 2.95 -9.31
CA ALA A 16 -0.63 2.16 -9.61
C ALA A 16 0.59 3.04 -9.82
N SER A 17 1.80 2.52 -9.50
CA SER A 17 3.05 3.14 -9.91
C SER A 17 3.25 3.03 -11.43
N VAL A 18 4.13 3.86 -11.99
CA VAL A 18 4.41 3.91 -13.44
C VAL A 18 5.08 2.64 -13.96
N ASP A 19 5.68 1.84 -13.09
CA ASP A 19 6.37 0.59 -13.37
C ASP A 19 5.68 -0.64 -12.75
N ALA A 20 4.38 -0.52 -12.48
CA ALA A 20 3.56 -1.59 -11.90
C ALA A 20 3.62 -2.89 -12.69
N ASP A 21 3.74 -2.81 -14.02
CA ASP A 21 3.87 -3.95 -14.94
C ASP A 21 5.09 -4.83 -14.60
N ARG A 22 6.20 -4.23 -14.17
CA ARG A 22 7.42 -4.95 -13.78
C ARG A 22 7.21 -5.85 -12.56
N PHE A 23 6.20 -5.56 -11.75
CA PHE A 23 5.91 -6.23 -10.48
C PHE A 23 4.58 -7.02 -10.52
N GLY A 24 3.93 -7.09 -11.68
CA GLY A 24 2.63 -7.75 -11.81
C GLY A 24 1.48 -7.02 -11.13
N ASP A 25 1.63 -5.70 -10.93
CA ASP A 25 0.67 -4.84 -10.21
C ASP A 25 -0.13 -3.94 -11.16
N ASP A 26 -0.26 -4.34 -12.40
CA ASP A 26 -1.10 -3.61 -13.34
C ASP A 26 -2.52 -3.42 -12.79
N GLY A 27 -2.97 -2.16 -12.76
CA GLY A 27 -4.28 -1.81 -12.24
C GLY A 27 -4.38 -1.77 -10.72
N ALA A 28 -3.27 -1.87 -9.98
CA ALA A 28 -3.27 -1.71 -8.53
C ALA A 28 -3.82 -0.34 -8.13
N ASP A 29 -4.85 -0.31 -7.30
CA ASP A 29 -5.52 0.90 -6.83
C ASP A 29 -6.42 0.59 -5.64
N THR A 30 -5.83 0.32 -4.50
CA THR A 30 -6.56 -0.09 -3.30
C THR A 30 -7.69 0.87 -2.95
N PHE A 31 -7.40 2.18 -2.92
CA PHE A 31 -8.40 3.19 -2.59
C PHE A 31 -9.54 3.25 -3.60
N GLY A 32 -9.21 3.25 -4.89
CA GLY A 32 -10.21 3.28 -5.95
C GLY A 32 -11.08 2.03 -5.99
N HIS A 33 -10.50 0.85 -5.79
CA HIS A 33 -11.27 -0.40 -5.72
C HIS A 33 -12.20 -0.45 -4.51
N ILE A 34 -11.78 0.08 -3.35
CA ILE A 34 -12.66 0.22 -2.18
C ILE A 34 -13.82 1.17 -2.50
N ALA A 35 -13.53 2.32 -3.12
CA ALA A 35 -14.57 3.28 -3.48
C ALA A 35 -15.58 2.69 -4.44
N ILE A 36 -15.14 1.96 -5.48
CA ILE A 36 -15.99 1.25 -6.43
C ILE A 36 -16.85 0.19 -5.74
N ALA A 37 -16.26 -0.66 -4.92
CA ALA A 37 -16.98 -1.71 -4.21
C ALA A 37 -18.08 -1.13 -3.28
N CYS A 38 -17.77 -0.03 -2.60
CA CYS A 38 -18.76 0.68 -1.78
C CYS A 38 -19.87 1.31 -2.63
N ALA A 39 -19.53 1.98 -3.73
CA ALA A 39 -20.51 2.64 -4.60
C ALA A 39 -21.47 1.63 -5.25
N ARG A 40 -21.02 0.41 -5.53
CA ARG A 40 -21.82 -0.68 -6.10
C ARG A 40 -22.63 -1.46 -5.07
N GLY A 41 -22.38 -1.27 -3.78
CA GLY A 41 -22.98 -2.06 -2.71
C GLY A 41 -22.31 -3.42 -2.46
N ASP A 42 -21.20 -3.73 -3.17
CA ASP A 42 -20.48 -5.02 -3.02
C ASP A 42 -19.85 -5.15 -1.63
N ALA A 43 -19.61 -4.02 -0.97
CA ALA A 43 -19.08 -3.96 0.38
C ALA A 43 -20.18 -3.76 1.46
N ASP A 44 -21.45 -3.84 1.10
CA ASP A 44 -22.54 -3.66 2.07
C ASP A 44 -22.65 -4.85 3.00
N ARG A 45 -22.86 -4.55 4.28
CA ARG A 45 -23.08 -5.55 5.34
C ARG A 45 -24.28 -5.16 6.17
N PRO A 46 -25.34 -5.98 6.21
CA PRO A 46 -26.53 -5.69 6.97
C PRO A 46 -26.23 -5.36 8.45
N GLY A 47 -26.68 -4.19 8.90
CA GLY A 47 -26.50 -3.73 10.28
C GLY A 47 -25.12 -3.11 10.59
N GLU A 48 -24.18 -3.14 9.66
CA GLU A 48 -22.83 -2.58 9.87
C GLU A 48 -22.57 -1.37 8.97
N ARG A 49 -22.71 -1.52 7.66
CA ARG A 49 -22.51 -0.44 6.68
C ARG A 49 -23.31 -0.66 5.41
N SER A 50 -23.62 0.45 4.71
CA SER A 50 -24.24 0.41 3.39
C SER A 50 -23.94 1.71 2.60
N GLY A 51 -24.00 1.60 1.27
CA GLY A 51 -23.85 2.74 0.36
C GLY A 51 -22.39 3.10 0.06
N ALA A 52 -22.18 4.27 -0.53
CA ALA A 52 -20.88 4.75 -0.93
C ALA A 52 -19.92 4.93 0.25
N LEU A 53 -18.62 4.97 -0.04
CA LEU A 53 -17.59 5.21 0.96
C LEU A 53 -17.78 6.59 1.61
N ASP A 54 -17.89 6.64 2.93
CA ASP A 54 -18.08 7.88 3.70
C ASP A 54 -16.81 8.23 4.49
N ILE A 55 -16.05 9.21 4.00
CA ILE A 55 -14.77 9.64 4.56
C ILE A 55 -14.67 11.19 4.57
N PRO A 56 -15.59 11.90 5.20
CA PRO A 56 -15.68 13.36 5.08
C PRO A 56 -14.41 14.08 5.52
N ASN A 57 -13.76 13.63 6.58
CA ASN A 57 -12.54 14.26 7.10
C ASN A 57 -11.35 14.07 6.15
N LEU A 58 -11.15 12.88 5.61
CA LEU A 58 -10.07 12.62 4.64
C LEU A 58 -10.33 13.32 3.31
N SER A 59 -11.59 13.42 2.90
CA SER A 59 -12.00 14.21 1.73
C SER A 59 -11.68 15.71 1.93
N ALA A 60 -12.03 16.28 3.09
CA ALA A 60 -11.71 17.64 3.44
C ALA A 60 -10.20 17.91 3.54
N LEU A 61 -9.41 16.93 3.93
CA LEU A 61 -7.94 17.02 3.94
C LEU A 61 -7.32 16.84 2.54
N GLY A 62 -8.08 16.40 1.52
CA GLY A 62 -7.66 16.34 0.14
C GLY A 62 -7.28 14.95 -0.39
N LEU A 63 -7.50 13.87 0.38
CA LEU A 63 -7.17 12.49 -0.06
C LEU A 63 -7.84 12.16 -1.40
N VAL A 64 -9.11 12.50 -1.58
CA VAL A 64 -9.85 12.19 -2.82
C VAL A 64 -9.26 12.93 -4.02
N HIS A 65 -8.78 14.17 -3.83
CA HIS A 65 -8.11 14.94 -4.87
C HIS A 65 -6.74 14.34 -5.22
N ALA A 66 -5.97 13.93 -4.21
CA ALA A 66 -4.71 13.25 -4.43
C ALA A 66 -4.91 11.96 -5.22
N ALA A 67 -5.89 11.14 -4.84
CA ALA A 67 -6.26 9.92 -5.53
C ALA A 67 -6.73 10.19 -6.97
N ALA A 68 -7.61 11.17 -7.18
CA ALA A 68 -8.09 11.53 -8.51
C ALA A 68 -6.95 11.94 -9.45
N ASN A 69 -5.97 12.69 -8.95
CA ASN A 69 -4.81 13.10 -9.75
C ASN A 69 -3.85 11.95 -10.03
N SER A 70 -3.59 11.09 -9.05
CA SER A 70 -2.75 9.91 -9.22
C SER A 70 -3.34 8.91 -10.22
N ARG A 71 -4.66 8.69 -10.16
CA ARG A 71 -5.39 7.72 -11.00
C ARG A 71 -5.79 8.26 -12.38
N GLY A 72 -5.79 9.58 -12.56
CA GLY A 72 -6.34 10.24 -13.75
C GLY A 72 -7.88 10.26 -13.81
N GLN A 73 -8.59 9.82 -12.76
CA GLN A 73 -10.05 9.85 -12.69
C GLN A 73 -10.57 9.99 -11.26
N TRP A 74 -11.76 10.56 -11.10
CA TRP A 74 -12.39 10.73 -9.80
C TRP A 74 -12.84 9.37 -9.23
N PRO A 75 -12.60 9.10 -7.92
CA PRO A 75 -13.06 7.86 -7.28
C PRO A 75 -14.59 7.78 -7.22
N ASP A 76 -15.13 6.61 -7.54
CA ASP A 76 -16.57 6.38 -7.65
C ASP A 76 -17.31 6.63 -6.33
N GLY A 77 -18.48 7.26 -6.43
CA GLY A 77 -19.36 7.48 -5.28
C GLY A 77 -18.90 8.53 -4.28
N LEU A 78 -17.73 9.14 -4.45
CA LEU A 78 -17.21 10.17 -3.55
C LEU A 78 -17.58 11.58 -4.02
N PRO A 79 -18.08 12.44 -3.13
CA PRO A 79 -18.45 13.81 -3.48
C PRO A 79 -17.22 14.66 -3.76
N VAL A 80 -17.37 15.64 -4.65
CA VAL A 80 -16.37 16.69 -4.85
C VAL A 80 -16.52 17.71 -3.73
N VAL A 81 -15.46 17.83 -2.90
CA VAL A 81 -15.41 18.81 -1.80
C VAL A 81 -14.19 19.70 -1.98
N THR A 82 -14.26 20.96 -1.57
CA THR A 82 -13.09 21.84 -1.57
C THR A 82 -12.19 21.49 -0.40
N PRO A 83 -10.93 21.09 -0.63
CA PRO A 83 -10.01 20.75 0.44
C PRO A 83 -9.67 21.98 1.31
N VAL A 84 -9.54 21.75 2.61
CA VAL A 84 -9.09 22.77 3.58
C VAL A 84 -7.61 22.68 3.89
N GLY A 85 -6.95 21.62 3.45
CA GLY A 85 -5.51 21.37 3.61
C GLY A 85 -4.75 21.42 2.28
N ALA A 86 -3.43 21.39 2.37
CA ALA A 86 -2.58 21.10 1.22
C ALA A 86 -2.59 19.58 0.95
N TRP A 87 -2.66 19.22 -0.30
CA TRP A 87 -2.68 17.82 -0.72
C TRP A 87 -1.78 17.61 -1.94
N GLY A 88 -1.42 16.36 -2.18
CA GLY A 88 -0.62 15.96 -3.34
C GLY A 88 -0.46 14.45 -3.34
N TYR A 89 0.18 13.95 -4.38
CA TYR A 89 0.63 12.57 -4.46
C TYR A 89 2.10 12.55 -4.89
N ALA A 90 2.80 11.49 -4.53
CA ALA A 90 4.16 11.25 -4.94
C ALA A 90 4.22 9.93 -5.71
N VAL A 91 5.12 9.87 -6.68
CA VAL A 91 5.46 8.64 -7.40
C VAL A 91 6.78 8.16 -6.84
N GLU A 92 6.84 6.86 -6.50
CA GLU A 92 8.06 6.23 -6.01
C GLU A 92 9.15 6.29 -7.09
N SER A 93 10.36 6.64 -6.69
CA SER A 93 11.56 6.66 -7.54
C SER A 93 12.52 5.52 -7.21
N SER A 94 12.36 4.88 -6.06
CA SER A 94 13.11 3.69 -5.66
C SER A 94 12.89 2.55 -6.63
N ARG A 95 13.92 1.69 -6.82
CA ARG A 95 13.86 0.58 -7.79
C ARG A 95 13.13 -0.65 -7.26
N GLY A 96 12.98 -0.78 -5.95
CA GLY A 96 12.37 -1.95 -5.31
C GLY A 96 10.91 -1.70 -4.99
N LYS A 97 10.08 -2.74 -5.16
CA LYS A 97 8.72 -2.78 -4.64
C LYS A 97 8.73 -3.52 -3.30
N ASP A 98 9.11 -2.84 -2.26
CA ASP A 98 9.17 -3.39 -0.92
C ASP A 98 8.93 -2.30 0.14
N THR A 99 8.45 -2.70 1.29
CA THR A 99 8.17 -1.78 2.40
C THR A 99 9.39 -0.98 2.86
N PRO A 100 10.61 -1.57 2.99
CA PRO A 100 11.80 -0.79 3.33
C PRO A 100 12.11 0.32 2.33
N SER A 101 12.07 0.05 1.03
CA SER A 101 12.34 1.05 -0.02
C SER A 101 11.37 2.22 0.05
N GLY A 102 10.07 1.95 0.14
CA GLY A 102 9.05 2.99 0.26
C GLY A 102 9.19 3.83 1.53
N HIS A 103 9.47 3.22 2.68
CA HIS A 103 9.66 3.95 3.93
C HIS A 103 10.94 4.79 3.94
N TRP A 104 12.02 4.29 3.39
CA TRP A 104 13.27 5.04 3.27
C TRP A 104 13.10 6.24 2.35
N GLU A 105 12.44 6.06 1.22
CA GLU A 105 12.17 7.14 0.28
C GLU A 105 11.30 8.23 0.90
N MET A 106 10.24 7.88 1.63
CA MET A 106 9.42 8.84 2.37
C MET A 106 10.22 9.60 3.44
N ALA A 107 11.27 8.98 3.98
CA ALA A 107 12.21 9.63 4.90
C ALA A 107 13.28 10.47 4.16
N GLY A 108 13.24 10.56 2.83
CA GLY A 108 14.16 11.34 2.01
C GLY A 108 15.38 10.56 1.51
N LEU A 109 15.36 9.23 1.58
CA LEU A 109 16.43 8.36 1.12
C LEU A 109 15.90 7.36 0.06
N PRO A 110 15.82 7.75 -1.22
CA PRO A 110 15.46 6.81 -2.29
C PRO A 110 16.48 5.66 -2.39
N VAL A 111 15.99 4.46 -2.68
CA VAL A 111 16.81 3.27 -2.88
C VAL A 111 17.10 3.11 -4.36
N ASP A 112 18.34 3.32 -4.74
CA ASP A 112 18.82 3.31 -6.14
C ASP A 112 19.52 1.99 -6.54
N PHE A 113 19.55 1.02 -5.64
CA PHE A 113 20.11 -0.31 -5.85
C PHE A 113 19.02 -1.38 -5.87
N ASP A 114 19.32 -2.53 -6.48
CA ASP A 114 18.41 -3.66 -6.52
C ASP A 114 18.60 -4.54 -5.27
N TRP A 115 17.51 -4.85 -4.59
CA TRP A 115 17.50 -5.83 -3.52
C TRP A 115 17.67 -7.26 -4.07
N GLY A 116 18.28 -8.12 -3.28
CA GLY A 116 18.21 -9.56 -3.54
C GLY A 116 16.91 -10.13 -3.01
N TYR A 117 16.18 -10.84 -3.85
CA TYR A 117 14.94 -11.52 -3.48
C TYR A 117 15.13 -13.03 -3.47
N PHE A 118 14.48 -13.70 -2.53
CA PHE A 118 14.33 -15.14 -2.58
C PHE A 118 13.31 -15.52 -3.67
N PRO A 119 13.45 -16.70 -4.30
CA PRO A 119 12.51 -17.12 -5.34
C PRO A 119 11.10 -17.35 -4.78
N ASP A 120 10.08 -17.05 -5.57
CA ASP A 120 8.68 -17.37 -5.26
C ASP A 120 8.42 -18.87 -5.52
N THR A 121 9.01 -19.70 -4.68
CA THR A 121 8.90 -21.17 -4.72
C THR A 121 8.66 -21.70 -3.32
N VAL A 122 8.20 -22.93 -3.23
CA VAL A 122 8.08 -23.66 -1.96
C VAL A 122 8.99 -24.89 -2.02
N PRO A 123 10.06 -24.92 -1.20
CA PRO A 123 10.52 -23.96 -0.19
C PRO A 123 11.11 -22.68 -0.81
N CYS A 124 10.89 -21.54 -0.16
CA CYS A 124 11.38 -20.23 -0.57
C CYS A 124 12.81 -19.97 -0.08
N PHE A 125 13.06 -20.22 1.21
CA PHE A 125 14.37 -20.00 1.82
C PHE A 125 15.24 -21.26 1.73
N PRO A 126 16.55 -21.13 1.53
CA PRO A 126 17.48 -22.24 1.59
C PRO A 126 17.41 -22.98 2.94
N SER A 127 17.43 -24.32 2.92
CA SER A 127 17.34 -25.13 4.14
C SER A 127 18.41 -24.79 5.18
N GLN A 128 19.62 -24.51 4.72
CA GLN A 128 20.73 -24.12 5.61
C GLN A 128 20.45 -22.81 6.36
N LEU A 129 19.72 -21.86 5.76
CA LEU A 129 19.33 -20.61 6.42
C LEU A 129 18.32 -20.91 7.55
N ILE A 130 17.34 -21.74 7.25
CA ILE A 130 16.32 -22.17 8.22
C ILE A 130 16.95 -22.94 9.38
N GLU A 131 17.85 -23.90 9.09
CA GLU A 131 18.56 -24.66 10.10
C GLU A 131 19.40 -23.77 11.03
N ARG A 132 20.13 -22.80 10.47
CA ARG A 132 20.91 -21.85 11.27
C ARG A 132 20.04 -21.00 12.19
N MET A 133 18.88 -20.56 11.70
CA MET A 133 17.92 -19.81 12.49
C MET A 133 17.36 -20.66 13.63
N ILE A 134 16.93 -21.89 13.35
CA ILE A 134 16.40 -22.81 14.36
C ILE A 134 17.45 -23.07 15.45
N VAL A 135 18.69 -23.39 15.07
CA VAL A 135 19.76 -23.69 16.03
C VAL A 135 20.21 -22.43 16.76
N GLY A 136 20.41 -21.31 16.04
CA GLY A 136 20.93 -20.07 16.63
C GLY A 136 19.99 -19.46 17.65
N ASP A 137 18.69 -19.52 17.40
CA ASP A 137 17.65 -18.92 18.25
C ASP A 137 16.94 -19.97 19.13
N ASN A 138 17.42 -21.21 19.14
CA ASN A 138 16.85 -22.32 19.91
C ASN A 138 15.32 -22.47 19.69
N LEU A 139 14.89 -22.40 18.43
CA LEU A 139 13.49 -22.53 18.05
C LEU A 139 13.08 -24.02 18.00
N SER A 140 11.83 -24.30 18.31
CA SER A 140 11.26 -25.65 18.18
C SER A 140 11.02 -26.07 16.72
N GLY A 141 11.04 -25.12 15.78
CA GLY A 141 10.85 -25.33 14.36
C GLY A 141 10.27 -24.08 13.69
N VAL A 142 9.88 -24.22 12.42
CA VAL A 142 9.19 -23.18 11.64
C VAL A 142 7.84 -23.71 11.14
N LEU A 143 6.86 -22.85 11.02
CA LEU A 143 5.51 -23.24 10.57
C LEU A 143 5.41 -23.39 9.04
N GLY A 144 6.33 -22.79 8.30
CA GLY A 144 6.36 -22.86 6.85
C GLY A 144 7.64 -22.27 6.28
N ASN A 145 7.88 -22.53 5.01
CA ASN A 145 8.96 -21.96 4.23
C ASN A 145 8.42 -21.59 2.85
N CYS A 146 7.64 -20.50 2.81
CA CYS A 146 6.99 -20.00 1.60
C CYS A 146 6.96 -18.48 1.60
N HIS A 147 6.63 -17.88 0.47
CA HIS A 147 6.37 -16.45 0.37
C HIS A 147 5.15 -16.06 1.20
N ALA A 148 5.15 -14.87 1.78
CA ALA A 148 4.07 -14.34 2.60
C ALA A 148 3.20 -13.35 1.79
N SER A 149 2.75 -13.77 0.62
CA SER A 149 1.88 -12.95 -0.24
C SER A 149 0.40 -13.20 0.06
#